data_247ac309a2f22cb898d7f15d87a5f476
#
_entry.id   247ac309a2f22cb898d7f15d87a5f476
#
_cell.length_a   1.000
_cell.length_b   1.000
_cell.length_c   1.000
_cell.angle_alpha   90.00
_cell.angle_beta   90.00
_cell.angle_gamma   90.00
#
_symmetry.space_group_name_H-M   'P 1'
#
loop_
_entity.id
_entity.type
_entity.pdbx_description
1 polymer ?
#
loop_
_entity_poly.entity_id
_entity_poly.type
_entity_poly.pdbx_seq_one_letter_code
_entity_poly.pdbx_strand_id
1 'polypeptide(L)'
;MTETSTPTSVILTNEQQPAFENPSPKSSNAAPKWETAARERMRGAIKRFSKPLADLVARDANEGDTRLLVTDMLCEGFGFDKYSELTTEYRVKGEFADYGIRLDKDLIAFLEVKRVATKLAAKHLRQVETYAVNEGVEWVILTSGAVWQVYHITGGLPIVVDLALEVDLFSEDTLAQKANSLYYLTKESLKRRQIDTLWQAKRATSPKSLAKVLCSENVITAIRKELKRTTGQSVTDAEIIRLLNETVLRSECLNSKQP
;
A
#
# COMPACT_ATOMS: atom_id res chain seq x y z
N MET A 1 -13.62 58.14 12.12
CA MET A 1 -12.46 57.41 11.59
C MET A 1 -12.39 56.08 12.33
N THR A 2 -12.99 55.06 11.75
CA THR A 2 -13.07 53.69 12.31
C THR A 2 -12.27 52.81 11.36
N GLU A 3 -11.09 52.37 11.83
CA GLU A 3 -10.25 51.43 11.09
C GLU A 3 -10.82 50.01 11.25
N THR A 4 -11.26 49.44 10.14
CA THR A 4 -11.64 48.05 10.00
C THR A 4 -10.40 47.22 9.71
N SER A 5 -9.95 46.42 10.67
CA SER A 5 -8.88 45.45 10.49
C SER A 5 -9.45 44.18 9.85
N THR A 6 -8.98 43.89 8.66
CA THR A 6 -9.24 42.67 7.90
C THR A 6 -8.43 41.51 8.50
N PRO A 7 -9.00 40.31 8.72
CA PRO A 7 -8.22 39.17 9.16
C PRO A 7 -7.38 38.60 8.02
N THR A 8 -6.09 38.51 8.23
CA THR A 8 -5.13 37.89 7.32
C THR A 8 -5.39 36.38 7.26
N SER A 9 -5.80 35.91 6.10
CA SER A 9 -5.93 34.47 5.83
C SER A 9 -4.54 33.84 5.71
N VAL A 10 -4.23 32.94 6.62
CA VAL A 10 -3.03 32.09 6.53
C VAL A 10 -3.30 31.01 5.48
N ILE A 11 -2.64 31.13 4.33
CA ILE A 11 -2.62 30.09 3.30
C ILE A 11 -1.71 28.98 3.83
N LEU A 12 -2.30 27.86 4.24
CA LEU A 12 -1.56 26.63 4.52
C LEU A 12 -1.14 26.05 3.17
N THR A 13 0.12 26.25 2.81
CA THR A 13 0.77 25.57 1.70
C THR A 13 0.77 24.07 1.95
N ASN A 14 0.46 23.35 0.90
CA ASN A 14 0.42 21.88 0.81
C ASN A 14 1.79 21.31 1.19
N GLU A 15 2.00 20.98 2.47
CA GLU A 15 3.21 20.30 2.92
C GLU A 15 3.16 18.85 2.44
N GLN A 16 4.16 18.51 1.66
CA GLN A 16 4.52 17.18 1.21
C GLN A 16 4.41 16.19 2.37
N GLN A 17 3.67 15.12 2.18
CA GLN A 17 3.66 14.01 3.12
C GLN A 17 5.11 13.53 3.28
N PRO A 18 5.62 13.40 4.51
CA PRO A 18 6.97 12.88 4.71
C PRO A 18 7.04 11.46 4.13
N ALA A 19 8.06 11.23 3.30
CA ALA A 19 8.40 9.90 2.84
C ALA A 19 8.51 8.97 4.06
N PHE A 20 7.74 7.89 4.08
CA PHE A 20 7.85 6.88 5.12
C PHE A 20 9.24 6.26 5.03
N GLU A 21 10.13 6.65 5.93
CA GLU A 21 11.33 5.86 6.19
C GLU A 21 10.88 4.52 6.77
N ASN A 22 11.14 3.45 6.03
CA ASN A 22 10.95 2.10 6.54
C ASN A 22 11.69 1.98 7.88
N PRO A 23 11.08 1.44 8.94
CA PRO A 23 11.77 1.23 10.19
C PRO A 23 12.99 0.34 9.93
N SER A 24 14.17 0.92 10.01
CA SER A 24 15.42 0.17 9.93
C SER A 24 15.47 -0.78 11.13
N PRO A 25 15.63 -2.08 10.93
CA PRO A 25 15.83 -3.00 12.03
C PRO A 25 17.14 -2.63 12.71
N LYS A 26 17.08 -2.20 13.98
CA LYS A 26 18.25 -2.05 14.84
C LYS A 26 18.76 -3.44 15.21
N SER A 27 19.50 -4.08 14.32
CA SER A 27 20.45 -5.15 14.65
C SER A 27 21.50 -5.23 13.56
N SER A 28 22.75 -5.39 13.96
CA SER A 28 23.96 -5.45 13.15
C SER A 28 24.13 -6.75 12.36
N ASN A 29 23.05 -7.34 11.88
CA ASN A 29 23.09 -8.53 11.02
C ASN A 29 22.84 -8.09 9.57
N ALA A 30 23.83 -8.30 8.70
CA ALA A 30 23.66 -8.13 7.27
C ALA A 30 22.45 -8.93 6.78
N ALA A 31 21.66 -8.34 5.86
CA ALA A 31 20.50 -9.00 5.30
C ALA A 31 20.88 -10.39 4.74
N PRO A 32 20.01 -11.41 4.88
CA PRO A 32 20.29 -12.73 4.36
C PRO A 32 20.64 -12.69 2.87
N LYS A 33 21.56 -13.56 2.42
CA LYS A 33 22.02 -13.59 1.01
C LYS A 33 20.87 -13.67 0.01
N TRP A 34 19.84 -14.45 0.31
CA TRP A 34 18.66 -14.58 -0.55
C TRP A 34 17.88 -13.26 -0.69
N GLU A 35 17.81 -12.47 0.38
CA GLU A 35 17.14 -11.16 0.35
C GLU A 35 17.94 -10.16 -0.48
N THR A 36 19.24 -10.09 -0.25
CA THR A 36 20.15 -9.25 -1.04
C THR A 36 20.07 -9.60 -2.53
N ALA A 37 20.08 -10.89 -2.86
CA ALA A 37 19.96 -11.35 -4.25
C ALA A 37 18.61 -10.96 -4.88
N ALA A 38 17.51 -11.10 -4.14
CA ALA A 38 16.18 -10.72 -4.63
C ALA A 38 16.06 -9.20 -4.86
N ARG A 39 16.62 -8.39 -3.97
CA ARG A 39 16.65 -6.92 -4.13
C ARG A 39 17.51 -6.49 -5.32
N GLU A 40 18.67 -7.09 -5.52
CA GLU A 40 19.53 -6.80 -6.67
C GLU A 40 18.91 -7.26 -7.99
N ARG A 41 18.25 -8.43 -8.02
CA ARG A 41 17.48 -8.90 -9.17
C ARG A 41 16.36 -7.90 -9.53
N MET A 42 15.61 -7.44 -8.54
CA MET A 42 14.54 -6.43 -8.75
C MET A 42 15.12 -5.13 -9.28
N ARG A 43 16.24 -4.65 -8.71
CA ARG A 43 16.92 -3.44 -9.19
C ARG A 43 17.36 -3.59 -10.66
N GLY A 44 17.93 -4.74 -11.02
CA GLY A 44 18.31 -5.06 -12.38
C GLY A 44 17.12 -5.09 -13.34
N ALA A 45 16.01 -5.69 -12.92
CA ALA A 45 14.78 -5.76 -13.70
C ALA A 45 14.18 -4.35 -13.95
N ILE A 46 14.05 -3.51 -12.93
CA ILE A 46 13.56 -2.13 -13.11
C ILE A 46 14.42 -1.37 -14.13
N LYS A 47 15.74 -1.48 -14.05
CA LYS A 47 16.66 -0.89 -15.03
C LYS A 47 16.41 -1.41 -16.44
N ARG A 48 16.30 -2.73 -16.59
CA ARG A 48 16.11 -3.40 -17.87
C ARG A 48 14.80 -3.00 -18.53
N PHE A 49 13.70 -2.97 -17.75
CA PHE A 49 12.37 -2.72 -18.28
C PHE A 49 12.01 -1.24 -18.38
N SER A 50 12.82 -0.31 -17.85
CA SER A 50 12.54 1.13 -17.88
C SER A 50 12.35 1.67 -19.31
N LYS A 51 13.23 1.30 -20.26
CA LYS A 51 13.10 1.73 -21.66
C LYS A 51 11.91 1.05 -22.36
N PRO A 52 11.76 -0.30 -22.37
CA PRO A 52 10.57 -0.94 -22.91
C PRO A 52 9.25 -0.37 -22.37
N LEU A 53 9.19 -0.08 -21.08
CA LEU A 53 8.01 0.53 -20.46
C LEU A 53 7.74 1.94 -20.98
N ALA A 54 8.78 2.78 -21.09
CA ALA A 54 8.66 4.11 -21.67
C ALA A 54 8.20 4.07 -23.14
N ASP A 55 8.68 3.10 -23.91
CA ASP A 55 8.29 2.89 -25.31
C ASP A 55 6.81 2.47 -25.40
N LEU A 56 6.31 1.62 -24.47
CA LEU A 56 4.89 1.27 -24.40
C LEU A 56 4.03 2.50 -24.09
N VAL A 57 4.46 3.35 -23.15
CA VAL A 57 3.75 4.60 -22.83
C VAL A 57 3.71 5.52 -24.04
N ALA A 58 4.86 5.73 -24.71
CA ALA A 58 4.98 6.65 -25.84
C ALA A 58 4.07 6.28 -27.03
N ARG A 59 3.84 4.98 -27.28
CA ARG A 59 2.96 4.49 -28.35
C ARG A 59 1.53 4.19 -27.90
N ASP A 60 1.17 4.53 -26.66
CA ASP A 60 -0.13 4.22 -26.06
C ASP A 60 -0.56 2.76 -26.25
N ALA A 61 0.37 1.85 -25.90
CA ALA A 61 0.22 0.42 -26.11
C ALA A 61 -1.04 -0.15 -25.45
N ASN A 62 -1.62 -1.16 -26.07
CA ASN A 62 -2.81 -1.84 -25.56
C ASN A 62 -2.52 -2.69 -24.31
N GLU A 63 -3.57 -3.26 -23.72
CA GLU A 63 -3.47 -4.09 -22.52
C GLU A 63 -2.69 -5.40 -22.76
N GLY A 64 -2.84 -6.00 -23.94
CA GLY A 64 -2.10 -7.21 -24.31
C GLY A 64 -0.59 -7.00 -24.36
N ASP A 65 -0.13 -5.89 -24.97
CA ASP A 65 1.29 -5.51 -25.00
C ASP A 65 1.81 -5.22 -23.59
N THR A 66 0.99 -4.55 -22.77
CA THR A 66 1.32 -4.29 -21.36
C THR A 66 1.47 -5.59 -20.58
N ARG A 67 0.55 -6.55 -20.82
CA ARG A 67 0.57 -7.88 -20.17
C ARG A 67 1.84 -8.67 -20.51
N LEU A 68 2.33 -8.60 -21.75
CA LEU A 68 3.59 -9.24 -22.14
C LEU A 68 4.76 -8.71 -21.32
N LEU A 69 4.91 -7.37 -21.22
CA LEU A 69 5.98 -6.77 -20.42
C LEU A 69 5.83 -7.11 -18.93
N VAL A 70 4.61 -7.09 -18.39
CA VAL A 70 4.35 -7.48 -17.01
C VAL A 70 4.73 -8.95 -16.77
N THR A 71 4.45 -9.86 -17.73
CA THR A 71 4.89 -11.27 -17.63
C THR A 71 6.40 -11.38 -17.49
N ASP A 72 7.13 -10.64 -18.31
CA ASP A 72 8.60 -10.66 -18.25
C ASP A 72 9.11 -10.10 -16.92
N MET A 73 8.48 -9.03 -16.41
CA MET A 73 8.80 -8.50 -15.08
C MET A 73 8.51 -9.53 -13.98
N LEU A 74 7.37 -10.25 -14.04
CA LEU A 74 7.03 -11.29 -13.08
C LEU A 74 8.08 -12.41 -13.06
N CYS A 75 8.58 -12.81 -14.22
CA CYS A 75 9.58 -13.88 -14.33
C CYS A 75 10.98 -13.39 -13.93
N GLU A 76 11.47 -12.31 -14.55
CA GLU A 76 12.86 -11.88 -14.40
C GLU A 76 13.09 -11.03 -13.13
N GLY A 77 12.13 -10.17 -12.77
CA GLY A 77 12.23 -9.28 -11.62
C GLY A 77 11.74 -9.94 -10.34
N PHE A 78 10.50 -10.40 -10.35
CA PHE A 78 9.89 -10.98 -9.16
C PHE A 78 10.30 -12.43 -8.92
N GLY A 79 10.82 -13.13 -9.95
CA GLY A 79 11.42 -14.47 -9.84
C GLY A 79 10.42 -15.62 -9.87
N PHE A 80 9.23 -15.41 -10.42
CA PHE A 80 8.25 -16.49 -10.61
C PHE A 80 8.61 -17.37 -11.81
N ASP A 81 8.37 -18.66 -11.66
CA ASP A 81 8.38 -19.57 -12.79
C ASP A 81 7.11 -19.43 -13.61
N LYS A 82 7.29 -19.16 -14.91
CA LYS A 82 6.17 -18.84 -15.82
C LYS A 82 5.14 -19.97 -15.93
N TYR A 83 5.57 -21.21 -15.83
CA TYR A 83 4.73 -22.37 -16.15
C TYR A 83 4.16 -23.07 -14.92
N SER A 84 4.83 -22.94 -13.77
CA SER A 84 4.41 -23.62 -12.55
C SER A 84 3.81 -22.68 -11.49
N GLU A 85 4.13 -21.37 -11.56
CA GLU A 85 3.73 -20.41 -10.51
C GLU A 85 2.80 -19.29 -11.02
N LEU A 86 2.67 -19.13 -12.35
CA LEU A 86 1.75 -18.18 -12.96
C LEU A 86 0.64 -18.93 -13.72
N THR A 87 -0.60 -18.72 -13.35
CA THR A 87 -1.77 -19.20 -14.09
C THR A 87 -2.40 -18.02 -14.80
N THR A 88 -2.33 -17.98 -16.14
CA THR A 88 -2.97 -16.92 -16.94
C THR A 88 -4.47 -17.17 -17.06
N GLU A 89 -5.25 -16.09 -17.15
CA GLU A 89 -6.71 -16.15 -17.28
C GLU A 89 -7.32 -17.07 -16.21
N TYR A 90 -6.97 -16.81 -14.95
CA TYR A 90 -7.45 -17.62 -13.82
C TYR A 90 -8.97 -17.48 -13.69
N ARG A 91 -9.69 -18.57 -13.91
CA ARG A 91 -11.15 -18.57 -13.94
C ARG A 91 -11.75 -18.64 -12.54
N VAL A 92 -12.61 -17.66 -12.21
CA VAL A 92 -13.41 -17.63 -10.99
C VAL A 92 -14.88 -17.38 -11.34
N LYS A 93 -15.75 -18.34 -11.12
CA LYS A 93 -17.22 -18.23 -11.35
C LYS A 93 -17.64 -17.63 -12.71
N GLY A 94 -16.88 -17.92 -13.76
CA GLY A 94 -17.20 -17.48 -15.14
C GLY A 94 -16.51 -16.20 -15.60
N GLU A 95 -15.80 -15.52 -14.72
CA GLU A 95 -14.94 -14.38 -15.01
C GLU A 95 -13.47 -14.76 -14.84
N PHE A 96 -12.54 -13.90 -15.26
CA PHE A 96 -11.12 -14.22 -15.28
C PHE A 96 -10.28 -13.10 -14.66
N ALA A 97 -9.34 -13.49 -13.78
CA ALA A 97 -8.22 -12.63 -13.42
C ALA A 97 -7.07 -12.85 -14.41
N ASP A 98 -6.32 -11.81 -14.74
CA ASP A 98 -5.21 -11.93 -15.70
C ASP A 98 -4.19 -12.97 -15.27
N TYR A 99 -3.85 -12.98 -13.96
CA TYR A 99 -2.97 -14.00 -13.36
C TYR A 99 -3.43 -14.41 -11.97
N GLY A 100 -3.35 -15.73 -11.71
CA GLY A 100 -3.24 -16.29 -10.37
C GLY A 100 -1.77 -16.59 -10.07
N ILE A 101 -1.24 -16.08 -8.97
CA ILE A 101 0.13 -16.33 -8.51
C ILE A 101 0.11 -17.45 -7.48
N ARG A 102 0.89 -18.51 -7.74
CA ARG A 102 0.98 -19.69 -6.89
C ARG A 102 2.37 -19.85 -6.29
N LEU A 103 2.43 -20.32 -5.06
CA LEU A 103 3.65 -20.79 -4.41
C LEU A 103 3.39 -22.15 -3.78
N ASP A 104 4.26 -23.11 -4.06
CA ASP A 104 4.17 -24.48 -3.51
C ASP A 104 2.75 -25.11 -3.66
N LYS A 105 2.01 -24.80 -4.72
CA LYS A 105 0.63 -25.17 -5.07
C LYS A 105 -0.46 -24.26 -4.50
N ASP A 106 -0.19 -23.43 -3.50
CA ASP A 106 -1.19 -22.52 -2.94
C ASP A 106 -1.33 -21.26 -3.81
N LEU A 107 -2.57 -20.85 -4.05
CA LEU A 107 -2.88 -19.58 -4.70
C LEU A 107 -2.73 -18.48 -3.64
N ILE A 108 -1.78 -17.55 -3.85
CA ILE A 108 -1.42 -16.54 -2.86
C ILE A 108 -1.85 -15.13 -3.22
N ALA A 109 -1.97 -14.85 -4.52
CA ALA A 109 -2.39 -13.53 -4.99
C ALA A 109 -3.07 -13.61 -6.35
N PHE A 110 -3.96 -12.66 -6.62
CA PHE A 110 -4.39 -12.33 -7.97
C PHE A 110 -3.65 -11.09 -8.48
N LEU A 111 -3.40 -11.06 -9.79
CA LEU A 111 -2.85 -9.90 -10.45
C LEU A 111 -3.70 -9.54 -11.66
N GLU A 112 -4.07 -8.26 -11.73
CA GLU A 112 -4.83 -7.66 -12.83
C GLU A 112 -3.97 -6.62 -13.52
N VAL A 113 -3.89 -6.71 -14.83
CA VAL A 113 -3.11 -5.79 -15.67
C VAL A 113 -4.06 -4.83 -16.37
N LYS A 114 -3.72 -3.57 -16.40
CA LYS A 114 -4.40 -2.56 -17.19
C LYS A 114 -3.44 -1.95 -18.20
N ARG A 115 -3.97 -1.43 -19.28
CA ARG A 115 -3.20 -0.73 -20.31
C ARG A 115 -2.24 0.28 -19.65
N VAL A 116 -1.04 0.40 -20.19
CA VAL A 116 0.08 1.18 -19.62
C VAL A 116 -0.28 2.61 -19.28
N ALA A 117 -1.13 3.27 -20.08
CA ALA A 117 -1.58 4.66 -19.86
C ALA A 117 -2.79 4.78 -18.92
N THR A 118 -3.33 3.65 -18.41
CA THR A 118 -4.50 3.67 -17.55
C THR A 118 -4.14 4.18 -16.16
N LYS A 119 -4.82 5.25 -15.72
CA LYS A 119 -4.79 5.66 -14.32
C LYS A 119 -5.53 4.61 -13.49
N LEU A 120 -4.78 3.90 -12.65
CA LEU A 120 -5.36 2.87 -11.77
C LEU A 120 -6.32 3.51 -10.76
N ALA A 121 -7.43 2.84 -10.49
CA ALA A 121 -8.48 3.34 -9.61
C ALA A 121 -9.26 2.17 -8.98
N ALA A 122 -9.95 2.42 -7.88
CA ALA A 122 -10.73 1.44 -7.12
C ALA A 122 -11.76 0.67 -7.99
N LYS A 123 -12.32 1.31 -9.04
CA LYS A 123 -13.24 0.62 -9.96
C LYS A 123 -12.63 -0.62 -10.63
N HIS A 124 -11.30 -0.64 -10.83
CA HIS A 124 -10.58 -1.76 -11.43
C HIS A 124 -10.37 -2.93 -10.47
N LEU A 125 -10.60 -2.71 -9.16
CA LEU A 125 -10.47 -3.74 -8.13
C LEU A 125 -11.74 -4.57 -7.94
N ARG A 126 -12.92 -3.99 -8.19
CA ARG A 126 -14.23 -4.62 -7.84
C ARG A 126 -14.38 -6.05 -8.31
N GLN A 127 -13.92 -6.33 -9.50
CA GLN A 127 -13.97 -7.68 -10.09
C GLN A 127 -13.02 -8.61 -9.33
N VAL A 128 -11.78 -8.19 -9.14
CA VAL A 128 -10.71 -9.00 -8.52
C VAL A 128 -10.93 -9.18 -7.01
N GLU A 129 -11.55 -8.21 -6.33
CA GLU A 129 -11.97 -8.31 -4.92
C GLU A 129 -12.92 -9.50 -4.70
N THR A 130 -13.92 -9.62 -5.60
CA THR A 130 -14.88 -10.73 -5.54
C THR A 130 -14.17 -12.07 -5.74
N TYR A 131 -13.18 -12.14 -6.63
CA TYR A 131 -12.40 -13.36 -6.85
C TYR A 131 -11.57 -13.71 -5.62
N ALA A 132 -10.88 -12.73 -5.06
CA ALA A 132 -10.04 -12.92 -3.88
C ALA A 132 -10.85 -13.49 -2.70
N VAL A 133 -12.01 -12.93 -2.41
CA VAL A 133 -12.89 -13.43 -1.34
C VAL A 133 -13.40 -14.84 -1.62
N ASN A 134 -13.78 -15.15 -2.86
CA ASN A 134 -14.31 -16.48 -3.23
C ASN A 134 -13.26 -17.59 -3.11
N GLU A 135 -12.00 -17.27 -3.43
CA GLU A 135 -10.87 -18.21 -3.41
C GLU A 135 -10.11 -18.18 -2.07
N GLY A 136 -10.50 -17.33 -1.12
CA GLY A 136 -9.80 -17.16 0.15
C GLY A 136 -8.40 -16.54 0.02
N VAL A 137 -8.18 -15.73 -1.03
CA VAL A 137 -6.91 -15.06 -1.31
C VAL A 137 -6.92 -13.67 -0.68
N GLU A 138 -5.88 -13.36 0.07
CA GLU A 138 -5.78 -12.09 0.81
C GLU A 138 -5.11 -10.96 0.00
N TRP A 139 -4.40 -11.27 -1.09
CA TRP A 139 -3.60 -10.30 -1.83
C TRP A 139 -4.09 -10.12 -3.27
N VAL A 140 -4.26 -8.87 -3.65
CA VAL A 140 -4.58 -8.46 -5.02
C VAL A 140 -3.57 -7.42 -5.48
N ILE A 141 -3.02 -7.63 -6.66
CA ILE A 141 -2.09 -6.73 -7.32
C ILE A 141 -2.77 -6.14 -8.55
N LEU A 142 -2.84 -4.82 -8.63
CA LEU A 142 -3.31 -4.09 -9.79
C LEU A 142 -2.12 -3.37 -10.41
N THR A 143 -1.88 -3.56 -11.70
CA THR A 143 -0.74 -2.90 -12.36
C THR A 143 -1.05 -2.42 -13.77
N SER A 144 -0.40 -1.36 -14.17
CA SER A 144 -0.26 -0.92 -15.56
C SER A 144 1.16 -1.17 -16.09
N GLY A 145 1.97 -1.96 -15.40
CA GLY A 145 3.40 -2.08 -15.66
C GLY A 145 4.19 -0.89 -15.13
N ALA A 146 3.68 0.34 -15.29
CA ALA A 146 4.27 1.58 -14.76
C ALA A 146 3.97 1.77 -13.27
N VAL A 147 2.72 1.59 -12.90
CA VAL A 147 2.25 1.70 -11.52
C VAL A 147 1.87 0.32 -11.00
N TRP A 148 2.30 0.01 -9.79
CA TRP A 148 2.01 -1.22 -9.07
C TRP A 148 1.31 -0.87 -7.77
N GLN A 149 0.07 -1.33 -7.61
CA GLN A 149 -0.73 -1.17 -6.40
C GLN A 149 -1.01 -2.55 -5.81
N VAL A 150 -0.77 -2.71 -4.53
CA VAL A 150 -0.97 -3.98 -3.82
C VAL A 150 -1.99 -3.77 -2.72
N TYR A 151 -3.02 -4.58 -2.75
CA TYR A 151 -4.14 -4.49 -1.83
C TYR A 151 -4.25 -5.74 -0.99
N HIS A 152 -4.49 -5.53 0.30
CA HIS A 152 -4.89 -6.60 1.21
C HIS A 152 -6.42 -6.63 1.27
N ILE A 153 -6.98 -7.82 1.05
CA ILE A 153 -8.42 -8.07 1.09
C ILE A 153 -8.75 -8.80 2.39
N THR A 154 -9.59 -8.21 3.21
CA THR A 154 -10.15 -8.88 4.38
C THR A 154 -11.59 -9.25 4.08
N GLY A 155 -11.90 -10.53 4.09
CA GLY A 155 -13.26 -11.04 3.89
C GLY A 155 -14.22 -10.60 4.99
N GLY A 156 -15.51 -10.66 4.71
CA GLY A 156 -16.58 -10.27 5.62
C GLY A 156 -17.63 -9.40 4.92
N LEU A 157 -18.57 -8.88 5.69
CA LEU A 157 -19.57 -7.91 5.20
C LEU A 157 -19.50 -6.65 6.07
N PRO A 158 -19.04 -5.54 5.50
CA PRO A 158 -18.50 -5.38 4.14
C PRO A 158 -17.09 -5.96 3.95
N ILE A 159 -16.70 -6.23 2.70
CA ILE A 159 -15.32 -6.53 2.32
C ILE A 159 -14.47 -5.29 2.62
N VAL A 160 -13.33 -5.47 3.27
CA VAL A 160 -12.37 -4.39 3.54
C VAL A 160 -11.18 -4.53 2.61
N VAL A 161 -10.83 -3.44 1.93
CA VAL A 161 -9.74 -3.36 0.96
C VAL A 161 -8.76 -2.30 1.42
N ASP A 162 -7.56 -2.71 1.78
CA ASP A 162 -6.50 -1.82 2.26
C ASP A 162 -5.36 -1.73 1.24
N LEU A 163 -5.02 -0.52 0.79
CA LEU A 163 -3.83 -0.29 -0.03
C LEU A 163 -2.57 -0.47 0.82
N ALA A 164 -1.90 -1.61 0.65
CA ALA A 164 -0.67 -1.93 1.39
C ALA A 164 0.57 -1.27 0.78
N LEU A 165 0.66 -1.23 -0.56
CA LEU A 165 1.83 -0.73 -1.28
C LEU A 165 1.41 -0.07 -2.59
N GLU A 166 2.04 1.06 -2.92
CA GLU A 166 1.99 1.67 -4.25
C GLU A 166 3.39 2.05 -4.70
N VAL A 167 3.73 1.74 -5.93
CA VAL A 167 5.02 2.09 -6.56
C VAL A 167 4.77 2.59 -7.96
N ASP A 168 5.20 3.81 -8.25
CA ASP A 168 5.24 4.37 -9.60
C ASP A 168 6.68 4.32 -10.12
N LEU A 169 6.91 3.58 -11.19
CA LEU A 169 8.24 3.45 -11.79
C LEU A 169 8.72 4.73 -12.48
N PHE A 170 7.82 5.67 -12.75
CA PHE A 170 8.17 6.99 -13.31
C PHE A 170 8.23 8.10 -12.26
N SER A 171 7.96 7.81 -10.97
CA SER A 171 8.14 8.79 -9.90
C SER A 171 9.60 9.25 -9.77
N GLU A 172 9.81 10.31 -9.00
CA GLU A 172 11.16 10.83 -8.67
C GLU A 172 11.93 9.96 -7.68
N ASP A 173 11.30 8.91 -7.13
CA ASP A 173 11.96 7.99 -6.22
C ASP A 173 13.22 7.37 -6.84
N THR A 174 14.23 7.15 -6.03
CA THR A 174 15.46 6.49 -6.47
C THR A 174 15.19 5.05 -6.89
N LEU A 175 16.03 4.53 -7.79
CA LEU A 175 15.97 3.13 -8.19
C LEU A 175 16.02 2.17 -6.99
N ALA A 176 16.77 2.54 -5.95
CA ALA A 176 16.87 1.74 -4.74
C ALA A 176 15.55 1.72 -3.96
N GLN A 177 14.86 2.86 -3.81
CA GLN A 177 13.57 2.95 -3.16
C GLN A 177 12.52 2.12 -3.92
N LYS A 178 12.41 2.31 -5.24
CA LYS A 178 11.51 1.52 -6.09
C LYS A 178 11.76 0.01 -5.96
N ALA A 179 13.03 -0.41 -6.03
CA ALA A 179 13.41 -1.82 -5.89
C ALA A 179 13.10 -2.38 -4.50
N ASN A 180 13.34 -1.59 -3.44
CA ASN A 180 13.03 -1.98 -2.07
C ASN A 180 11.51 -2.12 -1.84
N SER A 181 10.71 -1.28 -2.48
CA SER A 181 9.25 -1.37 -2.40
C SER A 181 8.72 -2.57 -3.19
N LEU A 182 9.13 -2.75 -4.45
CA LEU A 182 8.72 -3.91 -5.26
C LEU A 182 9.29 -5.24 -4.77
N TYR A 183 10.35 -5.23 -3.96
CA TYR A 183 10.89 -6.43 -3.32
C TYR A 183 9.82 -7.24 -2.58
N TYR A 184 8.86 -6.60 -1.94
CA TYR A 184 7.79 -7.28 -1.20
C TYR A 184 6.92 -8.19 -2.07
N LEU A 185 6.93 -7.99 -3.40
CA LEU A 185 6.23 -8.83 -4.37
C LEU A 185 7.10 -9.95 -4.95
N THR A 186 8.39 -10.02 -4.60
CA THR A 186 9.24 -11.12 -5.07
C THR A 186 8.80 -12.45 -4.46
N LYS A 187 9.02 -13.52 -5.21
CA LYS A 187 8.74 -14.89 -4.78
C LYS A 187 9.29 -15.19 -3.38
N GLU A 188 10.54 -14.79 -3.12
CA GLU A 188 11.21 -15.03 -1.85
C GLU A 188 10.55 -14.29 -0.67
N SER A 189 10.11 -13.06 -0.92
CA SER A 189 9.42 -12.23 0.07
C SER A 189 8.02 -12.76 0.36
N LEU A 190 7.25 -13.07 -0.69
CA LEU A 190 5.89 -13.63 -0.56
C LEU A 190 5.90 -14.99 0.13
N LYS A 191 6.84 -15.87 -0.22
CA LYS A 191 7.01 -17.17 0.45
C LYS A 191 7.28 -17.04 1.95
N ARG A 192 7.83 -15.90 2.40
CA ARG A 192 8.12 -15.60 3.83
C ARG A 192 7.10 -14.65 4.44
N ARG A 193 6.03 -14.35 3.73
CA ARG A 193 4.95 -13.47 4.18
C ARG A 193 5.44 -12.09 4.66
N GLN A 194 6.52 -11.58 4.07
CA GLN A 194 7.07 -10.28 4.48
C GLN A 194 6.16 -9.11 4.12
N ILE A 195 5.35 -9.27 3.08
CA ILE A 195 4.32 -8.28 2.73
C ILE A 195 3.26 -8.14 3.83
N ASP A 196 2.94 -9.22 4.54
CA ASP A 196 2.00 -9.19 5.68
C ASP A 196 2.57 -8.32 6.81
N THR A 197 3.87 -8.47 7.09
CA THR A 197 4.56 -7.65 8.10
C THR A 197 4.54 -6.18 7.72
N LEU A 198 4.82 -5.85 6.45
CA LEU A 198 4.73 -4.49 5.94
C LEU A 198 3.32 -3.91 6.12
N TRP A 199 2.30 -4.66 5.69
CA TRP A 199 0.90 -4.24 5.80
C TRP A 199 0.48 -4.05 7.26
N GLN A 200 0.81 -4.99 8.15
CA GLN A 200 0.50 -4.89 9.58
C GLN A 200 1.16 -3.66 10.21
N ALA A 201 2.43 -3.38 9.90
CA ALA A 201 3.12 -2.18 10.39
C ALA A 201 2.43 -0.89 9.90
N LYS A 202 2.08 -0.83 8.60
CA LYS A 202 1.37 0.31 8.00
C LYS A 202 -0.03 0.48 8.62
N ARG A 203 -0.76 -0.61 8.84
CA ARG A 203 -2.08 -0.59 9.48
C ARG A 203 -1.99 -0.14 10.94
N ALA A 204 -0.99 -0.63 11.69
CA ALA A 204 -0.78 -0.23 13.07
C ALA A 204 -0.51 1.28 13.23
N THR A 205 0.20 1.88 12.27
CA THR A 205 0.51 3.33 12.25
C THR A 205 -0.47 4.16 11.44
N SER A 206 -1.58 3.56 10.99
CA SER A 206 -2.60 4.31 10.25
C SER A 206 -3.26 5.40 11.12
N PRO A 207 -3.70 6.53 10.52
CA PRO A 207 -4.39 7.59 11.26
C PRO A 207 -5.56 7.07 12.09
N LYS A 208 -6.30 6.10 11.57
CA LYS A 208 -7.42 5.45 12.26
C LYS A 208 -6.97 4.63 13.48
N SER A 209 -5.89 3.86 13.34
CA SER A 209 -5.33 3.08 14.46
C SER A 209 -4.77 4.01 15.54
N LEU A 210 -4.07 5.07 15.14
CA LEU A 210 -3.54 6.07 16.07
C LEU A 210 -4.66 6.81 16.78
N ALA A 211 -5.72 7.22 16.09
CA ALA A 211 -6.89 7.86 16.70
C ALA A 211 -7.51 6.93 17.76
N LYS A 212 -7.69 5.63 17.45
CA LYS A 212 -8.19 4.63 18.40
C LYS A 212 -7.31 4.50 19.63
N VAL A 213 -5.99 4.49 19.46
CA VAL A 213 -5.04 4.42 20.57
C VAL A 213 -5.09 5.68 21.41
N LEU A 214 -5.14 6.87 20.80
CA LEU A 214 -5.25 8.15 21.50
C LEU A 214 -6.51 8.24 22.36
N CYS A 215 -7.62 7.65 21.93
CA CYS A 215 -8.87 7.59 22.68
C CYS A 215 -8.97 6.40 23.66
N SER A 216 -7.91 5.59 23.81
CA SER A 216 -7.91 4.48 24.76
C SER A 216 -7.81 4.96 26.21
N GLU A 217 -8.42 4.21 27.14
CA GLU A 217 -8.47 4.54 28.58
C GLU A 217 -7.08 4.86 29.16
N ASN A 218 -6.08 4.06 28.84
CA ASN A 218 -4.73 4.24 29.36
C ASN A 218 -4.09 5.56 28.90
N VAL A 219 -4.27 5.91 27.60
CA VAL A 219 -3.72 7.15 27.03
C VAL A 219 -4.50 8.35 27.56
N ILE A 220 -5.82 8.30 27.63
CA ILE A 220 -6.64 9.38 28.20
C ILE A 220 -6.27 9.63 29.66
N THR A 221 -6.07 8.57 30.45
CA THR A 221 -5.60 8.70 31.84
C THR A 221 -4.23 9.35 31.93
N ALA A 222 -3.30 9.01 31.01
CA ALA A 222 -1.99 9.65 30.96
C ALA A 222 -2.10 11.14 30.59
N ILE A 223 -2.90 11.47 29.58
CA ILE A 223 -3.17 12.88 29.18
C ILE A 223 -3.74 13.67 30.35
N ARG A 224 -4.75 13.13 31.05
CA ARG A 224 -5.37 13.79 32.21
C ARG A 224 -4.35 14.09 33.32
N LYS A 225 -3.50 13.11 33.65
CA LYS A 225 -2.44 13.29 34.66
C LYS A 225 -1.47 14.39 34.26
N GLU A 226 -1.07 14.42 32.99
CA GLU A 226 -0.13 15.39 32.47
C GLU A 226 -0.72 16.80 32.41
N LEU A 227 -1.98 16.94 31.98
CA LEU A 227 -2.71 18.21 32.01
C LEU A 227 -2.78 18.76 33.44
N LYS A 228 -3.14 17.93 34.44
CA LYS A 228 -3.16 18.36 35.84
C LYS A 228 -1.77 18.80 36.32
N ARG A 229 -0.72 18.07 35.94
CA ARG A 229 0.66 18.40 36.32
C ARG A 229 1.13 19.75 35.74
N THR A 230 0.79 20.04 34.48
CA THR A 230 1.27 21.21 33.75
C THR A 230 0.42 22.46 33.97
N THR A 231 -0.88 22.29 34.10
CA THR A 231 -1.84 23.43 34.19
C THR A 231 -2.44 23.62 35.60
N GLY A 232 -2.26 22.66 36.50
CA GLY A 232 -2.93 22.65 37.80
C GLY A 232 -4.42 22.35 37.77
N GLN A 233 -5.03 22.23 36.56
CA GLN A 233 -6.47 22.04 36.39
C GLN A 233 -6.82 20.55 36.25
N SER A 234 -7.99 20.17 36.78
CA SER A 234 -8.53 18.81 36.64
C SER A 234 -9.57 18.80 35.54
N VAL A 235 -9.36 17.95 34.52
CA VAL A 235 -10.30 17.74 33.39
C VAL A 235 -10.81 16.29 33.44
N THR A 236 -12.03 16.06 33.01
CA THR A 236 -12.63 14.71 32.97
C THR A 236 -12.18 13.95 31.72
N ASP A 237 -12.14 12.62 31.80
CA ASP A 237 -11.79 11.77 30.66
C ASP A 237 -12.78 11.98 29.48
N ALA A 238 -14.08 12.16 29.78
CA ALA A 238 -15.12 12.44 28.79
C ALA A 238 -14.87 13.74 28.02
N GLU A 239 -14.42 14.77 28.71
CA GLU A 239 -14.10 16.07 28.09
C GLU A 239 -12.85 15.99 27.21
N ILE A 240 -11.83 15.27 27.66
CA ILE A 240 -10.62 15.02 26.85
C ILE A 240 -10.99 14.27 25.55
N ILE A 241 -11.80 13.20 25.66
CA ILE A 241 -12.24 12.42 24.50
C ILE A 241 -13.05 13.30 23.55
N ARG A 242 -13.98 14.12 24.07
CA ARG A 242 -14.77 15.05 23.27
C ARG A 242 -13.89 16.02 22.49
N LEU A 243 -12.95 16.68 23.16
CA LEU A 243 -12.03 17.63 22.53
C LEU A 243 -11.12 16.96 21.50
N LEU A 244 -10.60 15.75 21.77
CA LEU A 244 -9.82 15.00 20.80
C LEU A 244 -10.64 14.74 19.54
N ASN A 245 -11.87 14.29 19.65
CA ASN A 245 -12.72 13.95 18.50
C ASN A 245 -13.21 15.19 17.73
N GLU A 246 -13.49 16.30 18.39
CA GLU A 246 -14.08 17.47 17.77
C GLU A 246 -13.03 18.44 17.19
N THR A 247 -11.84 18.50 17.80
CA THR A 247 -10.88 19.57 17.48
C THR A 247 -9.49 19.11 17.09
N VAL A 248 -9.05 17.93 17.55
CA VAL A 248 -7.66 17.44 17.34
C VAL A 248 -7.62 16.38 16.24
N LEU A 249 -8.53 15.41 16.29
CA LEU A 249 -8.58 14.33 15.30
C LEU A 249 -9.44 14.76 14.11
N ARG A 250 -8.93 14.53 12.90
CA ARG A 250 -9.71 14.76 11.68
C ARG A 250 -10.89 13.80 11.64
N SER A 251 -12.04 14.25 11.20
CA SER A 251 -13.27 13.43 11.08
C SER A 251 -13.08 12.17 10.24
N GLU A 252 -12.20 12.21 9.25
CA GLU A 252 -11.80 11.07 8.39
C GLU A 252 -11.14 9.93 9.20
N CYS A 253 -10.44 10.26 10.31
CA CYS A 253 -9.81 9.28 11.19
C CYS A 253 -10.82 8.56 12.10
N LEU A 254 -12.00 9.14 12.30
CA LEU A 254 -13.03 8.65 13.22
C LEU A 254 -14.13 7.85 12.51
N ASN A 255 -14.40 8.15 11.24
CA ASN A 255 -15.48 7.53 10.47
C ASN A 255 -15.05 6.26 9.75
N SER A 256 -15.85 5.20 9.89
CA SER A 256 -15.66 3.90 9.22
C SER A 256 -16.10 3.87 7.76
N LYS A 257 -16.42 5.00 7.15
CA LYS A 257 -16.79 5.05 5.72
C LYS A 257 -15.55 5.36 4.91
N GLN A 258 -14.93 4.32 4.36
CA GLN A 258 -14.07 4.46 3.19
C GLN A 258 -14.91 4.75 1.96
N PRO A 259 -14.36 5.53 1.01
CA PRO A 259 -15.03 5.87 -0.25
C PRO A 259 -15.32 4.66 -1.13
#